data_adf1ec1c3dde4fe24d8b595f9ce26f8f
#
_entry.id   adf1ec1c3dde4fe24d8b595f9ce26f8f
#
_cell.length_a   1.000
_cell.length_b   1.000
_cell.length_c   1.000
_cell.angle_alpha   90.00
_cell.angle_beta   90.00
_cell.angle_gamma   90.00
#
_symmetry.space_group_name_H-M   'P 1'
#
loop_
_entity.id
_entity.type
_entity.pdbx_description
1 polymer ?
#
loop_
_entity_poly.entity_id
_entity_poly.type
_entity_poly.pdbx_seq_one_letter_code
_entity_poly.pdbx_strand_id
1 'polypeptide(L)'
;IASIPSGNFGHAYAGWTTKNMGLSFKGINIATNKNDVLHRLFSDDVYQKKETSASLAPSMDISVASNFERLLFEIYKKNGTKLSDTFSSFPAKSIDFNQSDEIWQEVKAFFQSSTCDDKKIVETIVKSFETENILFDPHTATAIKGNKDLNLDSSELVTFATAHPAKFPDAINKELDILNENTPGSLKEIMTKEETFSVLENNFEDLNNYLNSEVLN
;
A
#
# COMPACT_ATOMS: atom_id res chain seq x y z
N ILE A 1 6.53 12.15 -11.45
CA ILE A 1 5.74 10.97 -11.04
C ILE A 1 6.06 10.66 -9.59
N ALA A 2 5.03 10.34 -8.79
CA ALA A 2 5.18 9.82 -7.43
C ALA A 2 5.04 8.30 -7.45
N SER A 3 6.03 7.56 -6.99
CA SER A 3 5.97 6.10 -6.87
C SER A 3 5.71 5.71 -5.41
N ILE A 4 4.61 5.04 -5.18
CA ILE A 4 4.02 4.86 -3.86
C ILE A 4 3.74 3.38 -3.60
N PRO A 5 4.40 2.76 -2.59
CA PRO A 5 3.97 1.47 -2.06
C PRO A 5 2.56 1.59 -1.49
N SER A 6 1.60 0.80 -1.97
CA SER A 6 0.21 0.94 -1.55
C SER A 6 -0.55 -0.38 -1.53
N GLY A 7 -1.10 -0.76 -0.39
CA GLY A 7 -2.06 -1.86 -0.24
C GLY A 7 -3.49 -1.32 -0.14
N ASN A 8 -3.76 -0.48 0.85
CA ASN A 8 -5.10 0.01 1.17
C ASN A 8 -5.48 1.33 0.48
N PHE A 9 -4.72 1.75 -0.52
CA PHE A 9 -4.94 2.97 -1.30
C PHE A 9 -4.83 4.31 -0.52
N GLY A 10 -4.61 4.29 0.78
CA GLY A 10 -4.56 5.51 1.60
C GLY A 10 -3.49 6.51 1.16
N HIS A 11 -2.28 6.03 0.93
CA HIS A 11 -1.16 6.85 0.47
C HIS A 11 -1.37 7.37 -0.97
N ALA A 12 -1.87 6.52 -1.88
CA ALA A 12 -2.20 6.94 -3.24
C ALA A 12 -3.33 7.99 -3.27
N TYR A 13 -4.34 7.83 -2.40
CA TYR A 13 -5.38 8.83 -2.24
C TYR A 13 -4.86 10.16 -1.67
N ALA A 14 -3.89 10.12 -0.75
CA ALA A 14 -3.22 11.34 -0.28
C ALA A 14 -2.50 12.06 -1.42
N GLY A 15 -1.83 11.33 -2.31
CA GLY A 15 -1.23 11.90 -3.51
C GLY A 15 -2.26 12.52 -4.46
N TRP A 16 -3.40 11.86 -4.69
CA TRP A 16 -4.52 12.41 -5.46
C TRP A 16 -5.05 13.71 -4.85
N THR A 17 -5.26 13.72 -3.54
CA THR A 17 -5.72 14.92 -2.82
C THR A 17 -4.70 16.06 -2.94
N THR A 18 -3.41 15.77 -2.83
CA THR A 18 -2.33 16.75 -2.95
C THR A 18 -2.29 17.37 -4.35
N LYS A 19 -2.50 16.56 -5.41
CA LYS A 19 -2.68 17.07 -6.77
C LYS A 19 -3.85 18.06 -6.85
N ASN A 20 -4.99 17.69 -6.26
CA ASN A 20 -6.18 18.55 -6.27
C ASN A 20 -6.01 19.83 -5.43
N MET A 21 -5.09 19.83 -4.48
CA MET A 21 -4.66 21.03 -3.73
C MET A 21 -3.70 21.93 -4.52
N GLY A 22 -3.28 21.53 -5.72
CA GLY A 22 -2.48 22.35 -6.62
C GLY A 22 -1.02 21.94 -6.77
N LEU A 23 -0.55 20.85 -6.12
CA LEU A 23 0.78 20.33 -6.40
C LEU A 23 0.81 19.68 -7.78
N SER A 24 1.65 20.23 -8.66
CA SER A 24 1.76 19.73 -10.03
C SER A 24 2.70 18.52 -10.08
N PHE A 25 2.18 17.34 -10.45
CA PHE A 25 2.95 16.18 -10.83
C PHE A 25 2.17 15.31 -11.86
N LYS A 26 2.91 14.56 -12.66
CA LYS A 26 2.36 13.93 -13.88
C LYS A 26 1.48 12.71 -13.57
N GLY A 27 1.67 12.05 -12.45
CA GLY A 27 0.92 10.85 -12.08
C GLY A 27 1.49 10.12 -10.88
N ILE A 28 0.81 9.04 -10.51
CA ILE A 28 1.20 8.15 -9.41
C ILE A 28 1.41 6.74 -9.95
N ASN A 29 2.55 6.13 -9.65
CA ASN A 29 2.73 4.67 -9.72
C ASN A 29 2.30 4.06 -8.39
N ILE A 30 1.27 3.22 -8.43
CA ILE A 30 0.80 2.41 -7.30
C ILE A 30 1.54 1.08 -7.36
N ALA A 31 2.53 0.91 -6.50
CA ALA A 31 3.27 -0.34 -6.41
C ALA A 31 2.61 -1.27 -5.37
N THR A 32 2.28 -2.49 -5.78
CA THR A 32 1.71 -3.53 -4.92
C THR A 32 2.67 -4.70 -4.74
N ASN A 33 2.45 -5.51 -3.71
CA ASN A 33 3.04 -6.83 -3.62
C ASN A 33 2.22 -7.85 -4.44
N LYS A 34 2.40 -9.14 -4.20
CA LYS A 34 1.61 -10.22 -4.88
C LYS A 34 0.11 -10.17 -4.59
N ASN A 35 -0.33 -9.41 -3.58
CA ASN A 35 -1.75 -9.11 -3.33
C ASN A 35 -2.15 -7.90 -4.18
N ASP A 36 -2.50 -8.15 -5.40
CA ASP A 36 -2.50 -7.24 -6.54
C ASP A 36 -3.84 -6.52 -6.80
N VAL A 37 -4.71 -6.39 -5.79
CA VAL A 37 -6.07 -5.82 -5.98
C VAL A 37 -6.07 -4.46 -6.67
N LEU A 38 -5.15 -3.56 -6.29
CA LEU A 38 -5.03 -2.25 -6.92
C LEU A 38 -4.40 -2.34 -8.32
N HIS A 39 -3.44 -3.24 -8.52
CA HIS A 39 -2.87 -3.43 -9.85
C HIS A 39 -3.95 -3.87 -10.85
N ARG A 40 -4.74 -4.88 -10.53
CA ARG A 40 -5.86 -5.33 -11.37
C ARG A 40 -6.92 -4.25 -11.60
N LEU A 41 -7.18 -3.43 -10.58
CA LEU A 41 -8.10 -2.31 -10.72
C LEU A 41 -7.63 -1.33 -11.80
N PHE A 42 -6.36 -0.93 -11.76
CA PHE A 42 -5.85 0.10 -12.68
C PHE A 42 -5.34 -0.46 -14.02
N SER A 43 -5.01 -1.76 -14.12
CA SER A 43 -4.64 -2.40 -15.38
C SER A 43 -5.86 -2.94 -16.14
N ASP A 44 -6.75 -3.62 -15.43
CA ASP A 44 -7.81 -4.45 -16.04
C ASP A 44 -9.22 -3.85 -15.85
N ASP A 45 -9.36 -2.73 -15.15
CA ASP A 45 -10.63 -2.10 -14.78
C ASP A 45 -11.51 -2.98 -13.87
N VAL A 46 -10.90 -3.94 -13.15
CA VAL A 46 -11.61 -4.91 -12.32
C VAL A 46 -11.22 -4.78 -10.85
N TYR A 47 -12.18 -4.43 -10.01
CA TYR A 47 -12.01 -4.44 -8.56
C TYR A 47 -12.64 -5.69 -7.96
N GLN A 48 -11.81 -6.66 -7.61
CA GLN A 48 -12.23 -7.97 -7.14
C GLN A 48 -11.47 -8.40 -5.91
N LYS A 49 -12.18 -8.77 -4.85
CA LYS A 49 -11.59 -9.44 -3.69
C LYS A 49 -11.06 -10.81 -4.11
N LYS A 50 -9.81 -11.11 -3.76
CA LYS A 50 -9.21 -12.43 -3.81
C LYS A 50 -8.73 -12.84 -2.42
N GLU A 51 -8.38 -14.08 -2.24
CA GLU A 51 -7.73 -14.56 -1.04
C GLU A 51 -6.37 -13.86 -0.86
N THR A 52 -6.07 -13.44 0.37
CA THR A 52 -4.81 -12.77 0.70
C THR A 52 -3.72 -13.80 0.98
N SER A 53 -2.56 -13.59 0.40
CA SER A 53 -1.36 -14.42 0.63
C SER A 53 -0.33 -13.65 1.44
N ALA A 54 0.18 -14.26 2.52
CA ALA A 54 1.26 -13.67 3.31
C ALA A 54 2.51 -13.39 2.46
N SER A 55 3.10 -12.21 2.62
CA SER A 55 4.26 -11.75 1.84
C SER A 55 5.36 -11.15 2.74
N LEU A 56 6.50 -10.83 2.14
CA LEU A 56 7.58 -10.09 2.81
C LEU A 56 7.26 -8.62 3.05
N ALA A 57 6.21 -8.08 2.40
CA ALA A 57 5.70 -6.72 2.59
C ALA A 57 4.31 -6.75 3.25
N PRO A 58 4.19 -7.17 4.52
CA PRO A 58 2.92 -7.56 5.14
C PRO A 58 1.90 -6.42 5.27
N SER A 59 2.33 -5.16 5.35
CA SER A 59 1.41 -4.02 5.38
C SER A 59 0.61 -3.85 4.07
N MET A 60 1.00 -4.56 3.02
CA MET A 60 0.33 -4.57 1.71
C MET A 60 -0.44 -5.89 1.48
N ASP A 61 -0.52 -6.80 2.47
CA ASP A 61 -1.28 -8.05 2.39
C ASP A 61 -2.77 -7.76 2.56
N ILE A 62 -3.35 -7.15 1.56
CA ILE A 62 -4.70 -6.59 1.55
C ILE A 62 -5.45 -7.11 0.32
N SER A 63 -6.67 -7.59 0.54
CA SER A 63 -7.58 -8.05 -0.52
C SER A 63 -8.66 -7.02 -0.90
N VAL A 64 -8.88 -6.02 -0.04
CA VAL A 64 -9.84 -4.93 -0.24
C VAL A 64 -9.20 -3.60 0.16
N ALA A 65 -9.01 -2.71 -0.80
CA ALA A 65 -8.42 -1.39 -0.58
C ALA A 65 -9.51 -0.40 -0.14
N SER A 66 -9.80 -0.34 1.17
CA SER A 66 -10.94 0.42 1.71
C SER A 66 -10.90 1.93 1.41
N ASN A 67 -9.72 2.53 1.26
CA ASN A 67 -9.63 3.94 0.90
C ASN A 67 -9.91 4.23 -0.59
N PHE A 68 -10.05 3.20 -1.44
CA PHE A 68 -10.46 3.40 -2.82
C PHE A 68 -11.88 4.00 -2.93
N GLU A 69 -12.75 3.66 -1.99
CA GLU A 69 -14.08 4.26 -1.90
C GLU A 69 -14.06 5.79 -1.80
N ARG A 70 -13.02 6.35 -1.17
CA ARG A 70 -12.86 7.81 -1.04
C ARG A 70 -12.63 8.47 -2.40
N LEU A 71 -11.82 7.84 -3.26
CA LEU A 71 -11.64 8.32 -4.64
C LEU A 71 -12.95 8.24 -5.42
N LEU A 72 -13.66 7.11 -5.34
CA LEU A 72 -14.96 6.96 -6.00
C LEU A 72 -15.98 7.99 -5.52
N PHE A 73 -16.02 8.27 -4.23
CA PHE A 73 -16.93 9.28 -3.68
C PHE A 73 -16.66 10.67 -4.30
N GLU A 74 -15.40 11.05 -4.48
CA GLU A 74 -15.06 12.32 -5.14
C GLU A 74 -15.46 12.34 -6.60
N ILE A 75 -15.12 11.31 -7.38
CA ILE A 75 -15.44 11.27 -8.81
C ILE A 75 -16.95 11.12 -9.06
N TYR A 76 -17.68 10.55 -8.12
CA TYR A 76 -19.16 10.54 -8.13
C TYR A 76 -19.75 11.85 -7.61
N LYS A 77 -18.96 12.92 -7.50
CA LYS A 77 -19.40 14.24 -7.03
C LYS A 77 -20.10 14.17 -5.66
N LYS A 78 -19.52 13.37 -4.76
CA LYS A 78 -20.02 13.13 -3.39
C LYS A 78 -21.43 12.50 -3.31
N ASN A 79 -21.81 11.77 -4.35
CA ASN A 79 -23.06 11.02 -4.37
C ASN A 79 -22.93 9.70 -3.61
N GLY A 80 -23.30 9.70 -2.34
CA GLY A 80 -23.22 8.52 -1.46
C GLY A 80 -24.14 7.38 -1.91
N THR A 81 -25.30 7.67 -2.49
CA THR A 81 -26.21 6.64 -3.02
C THR A 81 -25.55 5.89 -4.17
N LYS A 82 -24.97 6.62 -5.15
CA LYS A 82 -24.26 5.99 -6.27
C LYS A 82 -23.07 5.14 -5.77
N LEU A 83 -22.34 5.62 -4.75
CA LEU A 83 -21.26 4.85 -4.14
C LEU A 83 -21.79 3.55 -3.49
N SER A 84 -22.83 3.65 -2.68
CA SER A 84 -23.45 2.50 -2.01
C SER A 84 -23.96 1.46 -3.03
N ASP A 85 -24.60 1.92 -4.10
CA ASP A 85 -25.10 1.06 -5.18
C ASP A 85 -23.93 0.33 -5.88
N THR A 86 -22.81 1.04 -6.13
CA THR A 86 -21.60 0.45 -6.73
C THR A 86 -21.07 -0.71 -5.88
N PHE A 87 -21.08 -0.59 -4.55
CA PHE A 87 -20.59 -1.61 -3.63
C PHE A 87 -21.66 -2.61 -3.16
N SER A 88 -22.90 -2.49 -3.58
CA SER A 88 -24.03 -3.28 -3.07
C SER A 88 -23.85 -4.81 -3.17
N SER A 89 -23.14 -5.28 -4.17
CA SER A 89 -22.81 -6.70 -4.37
C SER A 89 -21.38 -7.08 -4.02
N PHE A 90 -20.55 -6.12 -3.65
CA PHE A 90 -19.17 -6.36 -3.24
C PHE A 90 -19.12 -6.79 -1.76
N PRO A 91 -18.28 -7.72 -1.33
CA PRO A 91 -17.21 -8.37 -2.12
C PRO A 91 -17.61 -9.69 -2.78
N ALA A 92 -18.90 -10.09 -2.75
CA ALA A 92 -19.36 -11.36 -3.34
C ALA A 92 -19.20 -11.38 -4.88
N LYS A 93 -19.29 -10.21 -5.51
CA LYS A 93 -19.04 -10.03 -6.96
C LYS A 93 -17.95 -8.99 -7.16
N SER A 94 -17.25 -9.06 -8.31
CA SER A 94 -16.36 -7.98 -8.76
C SER A 94 -17.14 -6.72 -9.10
N ILE A 95 -16.44 -5.59 -9.03
CA ILE A 95 -16.91 -4.35 -9.64
C ILE A 95 -16.08 -4.16 -10.90
N ASP A 96 -16.76 -4.14 -12.06
CA ASP A 96 -16.14 -3.93 -13.35
C ASP A 96 -16.40 -2.48 -13.77
N PHE A 97 -15.34 -1.69 -13.89
CA PHE A 97 -15.43 -0.31 -14.29
C PHE A 97 -15.54 -0.23 -15.82
N ASN A 98 -16.54 0.50 -16.29
CA ASN A 98 -16.79 0.58 -17.71
C ASN A 98 -15.69 1.41 -18.41
N GLN A 99 -14.99 0.81 -19.37
CA GLN A 99 -13.98 1.49 -20.17
C GLN A 99 -14.54 2.66 -20.98
N SER A 100 -15.84 2.76 -21.19
CA SER A 100 -16.50 3.89 -21.83
C SER A 100 -16.90 5.00 -20.84
N ASP A 101 -16.70 4.84 -19.53
CA ASP A 101 -16.91 5.91 -18.55
C ASP A 101 -15.74 6.92 -18.62
N GLU A 102 -15.98 8.06 -19.23
CA GLU A 102 -14.97 9.10 -19.45
C GLU A 102 -14.36 9.59 -18.13
N ILE A 103 -15.16 9.69 -17.05
CA ILE A 103 -14.68 10.14 -15.75
C ILE A 103 -13.71 9.10 -15.16
N TRP A 104 -14.05 7.81 -15.28
CA TRP A 104 -13.15 6.74 -14.81
C TRP A 104 -11.85 6.75 -15.61
N GLN A 105 -11.92 6.87 -16.92
CA GLN A 105 -10.73 6.89 -17.79
C GLN A 105 -9.82 8.11 -17.52
N GLU A 106 -10.40 9.28 -17.28
CA GLU A 106 -9.63 10.47 -16.89
C GLU A 106 -8.88 10.27 -15.58
N VAL A 107 -9.55 9.70 -14.56
CA VAL A 107 -8.94 9.41 -13.25
C VAL A 107 -7.88 8.32 -13.40
N LYS A 108 -8.19 7.23 -14.09
CA LYS A 108 -7.28 6.11 -14.33
C LYS A 108 -6.00 6.57 -15.04
N ALA A 109 -6.08 7.49 -15.99
CA ALA A 109 -4.93 8.02 -16.72
C ALA A 109 -3.89 8.70 -15.80
N PHE A 110 -4.26 9.11 -14.60
CA PHE A 110 -3.35 9.67 -13.61
C PHE A 110 -2.60 8.60 -12.83
N PHE A 111 -3.06 7.35 -12.83
CA PHE A 111 -2.48 6.25 -12.09
C PHE A 111 -1.84 5.23 -13.02
N GLN A 112 -0.63 4.86 -12.71
CA GLN A 112 0.03 3.66 -13.21
C GLN A 112 0.08 2.65 -12.08
N SER A 113 0.27 1.37 -12.38
CA SER A 113 0.39 0.36 -11.33
C SER A 113 1.40 -0.71 -11.69
N SER A 114 2.02 -1.26 -10.66
CA SER A 114 2.99 -2.33 -10.76
C SER A 114 2.80 -3.35 -9.64
N THR A 115 3.30 -4.57 -9.83
CA THR A 115 3.28 -5.63 -8.82
C THR A 115 4.65 -6.25 -8.65
N CYS A 116 4.95 -6.73 -7.44
CA CYS A 116 6.25 -7.28 -7.08
C CYS A 116 6.06 -8.51 -6.17
N ASP A 117 6.59 -9.65 -6.59
CA ASP A 117 6.63 -10.86 -5.75
C ASP A 117 7.77 -10.82 -4.73
N ASP A 118 7.74 -11.75 -3.75
CA ASP A 118 8.71 -11.81 -2.67
C ASP A 118 10.15 -11.99 -3.18
N LYS A 119 10.36 -12.76 -4.24
CA LYS A 119 11.69 -12.97 -4.83
C LYS A 119 12.25 -11.66 -5.36
N LYS A 120 11.45 -10.91 -6.09
CA LYS A 120 11.85 -9.61 -6.66
C LYS A 120 12.02 -8.53 -5.60
N ILE A 121 11.27 -8.61 -4.49
CA ILE A 121 11.49 -7.75 -3.33
C ILE A 121 12.90 -7.94 -2.81
N VAL A 122 13.31 -9.19 -2.52
CA VAL A 122 14.64 -9.52 -2.02
C VAL A 122 15.74 -9.12 -3.01
N GLU A 123 15.60 -9.50 -4.28
CA GLU A 123 16.55 -9.11 -5.35
C GLU A 123 16.73 -7.57 -5.43
N THR A 124 15.65 -6.82 -5.22
CA THR A 124 15.70 -5.35 -5.28
C THR A 124 16.42 -4.77 -4.06
N ILE A 125 16.15 -5.29 -2.85
CA ILE A 125 16.83 -4.88 -1.62
C ILE A 125 18.34 -5.14 -1.73
N VAL A 126 18.73 -6.36 -2.08
CA VAL A 126 20.14 -6.76 -2.24
C VAL A 126 20.83 -5.86 -3.25
N LYS A 127 20.25 -5.72 -4.45
CA LYS A 127 20.85 -4.91 -5.50
C LYS A 127 21.03 -3.44 -5.09
N SER A 128 20.04 -2.84 -4.44
CA SER A 128 20.15 -1.44 -4.00
C SER A 128 21.21 -1.28 -2.93
N PHE A 129 21.37 -2.25 -2.04
CA PHE A 129 22.43 -2.23 -1.05
C PHE A 129 23.81 -2.38 -1.68
N GLU A 130 24.00 -3.32 -2.59
CA GLU A 130 25.29 -3.58 -3.26
C GLU A 130 25.73 -2.42 -4.16
N THR A 131 24.79 -1.78 -4.87
CA THR A 131 25.12 -0.74 -5.87
C THR A 131 25.12 0.67 -5.33
N GLU A 132 24.28 0.96 -4.33
CA GLU A 132 24.01 2.31 -3.85
C GLU A 132 24.30 2.46 -2.35
N ASN A 133 24.60 1.35 -1.66
CA ASN A 133 24.74 1.28 -0.19
C ASN A 133 23.48 1.80 0.55
N ILE A 134 22.31 1.56 -0.04
CA ILE A 134 21.02 1.95 0.55
C ILE A 134 20.22 0.69 0.86
N LEU A 135 19.86 0.53 2.13
CA LEU A 135 19.01 -0.57 2.58
C LEU A 135 17.55 -0.10 2.65
N PHE A 136 16.71 -0.67 1.79
CA PHE A 136 15.28 -0.38 1.76
C PHE A 136 14.48 -1.44 2.51
N ASP A 137 13.32 -1.03 3.04
CA ASP A 137 12.31 -1.97 3.53
C ASP A 137 11.58 -2.67 2.37
N PRO A 138 10.93 -3.83 2.61
CA PRO A 138 10.31 -4.61 1.55
C PRO A 138 9.15 -3.90 0.83
N HIS A 139 8.47 -2.97 1.48
CA HIS A 139 7.40 -2.19 0.85
C HIS A 139 7.99 -1.18 -0.13
N THR A 140 9.02 -0.44 0.29
CA THR A 140 9.74 0.49 -0.59
C THR A 140 10.35 -0.23 -1.79
N ALA A 141 10.87 -1.44 -1.60
CA ALA A 141 11.42 -2.26 -2.68
C ALA A 141 10.39 -2.56 -3.79
N THR A 142 9.09 -2.70 -3.47
CA THR A 142 8.05 -2.87 -4.50
C THR A 142 7.97 -1.68 -5.44
N ALA A 143 8.05 -0.46 -4.90
CA ALA A 143 8.01 0.76 -5.69
C ALA A 143 9.27 0.93 -6.56
N ILE A 144 10.46 0.65 -6.01
CA ILE A 144 11.72 0.70 -6.76
C ILE A 144 11.70 -0.30 -7.93
N LYS A 145 11.19 -1.52 -7.70
CA LYS A 145 11.03 -2.53 -8.76
C LYS A 145 10.02 -2.07 -9.80
N GLY A 146 8.87 -1.55 -9.37
CA GLY A 146 7.83 -1.02 -10.25
C GLY A 146 8.32 0.11 -11.16
N ASN A 147 9.17 1.01 -10.63
CA ASN A 147 9.78 2.07 -11.43
C ASN A 147 10.61 1.55 -12.59
N LYS A 148 11.36 0.47 -12.34
CA LYS A 148 12.18 -0.19 -13.37
C LYS A 148 11.31 -0.88 -14.42
N ASP A 149 10.25 -1.58 -14.01
CA ASP A 149 9.34 -2.29 -14.91
C ASP A 149 8.58 -1.33 -15.85
N LEU A 150 8.21 -0.18 -15.33
CA LEU A 150 7.49 0.86 -16.07
C LEU A 150 8.42 1.81 -16.82
N ASN A 151 9.74 1.63 -16.73
CA ASN A 151 10.76 2.50 -17.33
C ASN A 151 10.52 3.99 -16.99
N LEU A 152 10.22 4.28 -15.73
CA LEU A 152 9.95 5.65 -15.29
C LEU A 152 11.24 6.49 -15.34
N ASP A 153 11.12 7.72 -15.85
CA ASP A 153 12.25 8.65 -15.93
C ASP A 153 12.67 9.08 -14.52
N SER A 154 13.90 8.72 -14.13
CA SER A 154 14.45 9.03 -12.82
C SER A 154 14.59 10.52 -12.52
N SER A 155 14.68 11.36 -13.54
CA SER A 155 14.80 12.81 -13.36
C SER A 155 13.51 13.49 -12.89
N GLU A 156 12.37 12.81 -13.05
CA GLU A 156 11.05 13.29 -12.68
C GLU A 156 10.33 12.36 -11.68
N LEU A 157 11.07 11.49 -11.02
CA LEU A 157 10.55 10.44 -10.18
C LEU A 157 10.87 10.69 -8.70
N VAL A 158 9.84 10.63 -7.85
CA VAL A 158 9.98 10.58 -6.39
C VAL A 158 9.43 9.26 -5.90
N THR A 159 10.27 8.43 -5.29
CA THR A 159 9.87 7.18 -4.66
C THR A 159 9.74 7.38 -3.16
N PHE A 160 8.60 7.02 -2.61
CA PHE A 160 8.35 7.16 -1.17
C PHE A 160 8.88 5.95 -0.40
N ALA A 161 9.83 6.19 0.50
CA ALA A 161 10.25 5.23 1.50
C ALA A 161 9.24 5.23 2.66
N THR A 162 8.63 4.09 2.94
CA THR A 162 7.45 4.01 3.81
C THR A 162 7.72 3.44 5.20
N ALA A 163 8.85 2.75 5.39
CA ALA A 163 9.22 2.16 6.66
C ALA A 163 10.74 2.04 6.82
N HIS A 164 11.17 1.81 8.05
CA HIS A 164 12.57 1.46 8.32
C HIS A 164 12.79 -0.05 8.10
N PRO A 165 13.85 -0.47 7.39
CA PRO A 165 14.12 -1.90 7.08
C PRO A 165 14.21 -2.79 8.34
N ALA A 166 14.72 -2.29 9.46
CA ALA A 166 14.80 -3.06 10.71
C ALA A 166 13.44 -3.55 11.27
N LYS A 167 12.32 -3.02 10.78
CA LYS A 167 10.98 -3.52 11.14
C LYS A 167 10.62 -4.84 10.45
N PHE A 168 11.38 -5.23 9.44
CA PHE A 168 11.10 -6.40 8.60
C PHE A 168 12.33 -7.30 8.44
N PRO A 169 12.84 -7.86 9.56
CA PRO A 169 14.09 -8.62 9.57
C PRO A 169 14.05 -9.84 8.65
N ASP A 170 12.91 -10.51 8.53
CA ASP A 170 12.77 -11.72 7.72
C ASP A 170 12.99 -11.48 6.22
N ALA A 171 12.70 -10.27 5.74
CA ALA A 171 12.92 -9.90 4.35
C ALA A 171 14.39 -9.62 4.03
N ILE A 172 15.20 -9.30 5.05
CA ILE A 172 16.56 -8.78 4.89
C ILE A 172 17.60 -9.80 5.34
N ASN A 173 17.41 -10.42 6.50
CA ASN A 173 18.41 -11.35 7.08
C ASN A 173 18.61 -12.64 6.30
N LYS A 174 17.71 -13.00 5.38
CA LYS A 174 17.89 -14.16 4.50
C LYS A 174 19.13 -14.05 3.60
N GLU A 175 19.43 -12.83 3.16
CA GLU A 175 20.48 -12.59 2.14
C GLU A 175 21.56 -11.63 2.64
N LEU A 176 21.26 -10.80 3.64
CA LEU A 176 22.14 -9.76 4.13
C LEU A 176 22.13 -9.75 5.67
N ASP A 177 23.17 -10.26 6.30
CA ASP A 177 23.32 -10.23 7.77
C ASP A 177 23.85 -8.87 8.27
N ILE A 178 23.11 -7.79 7.93
CA ILE A 178 23.55 -6.39 8.18
C ILE A 178 22.59 -5.57 9.02
N LEU A 179 21.44 -6.13 9.40
CA LEU A 179 20.43 -5.36 10.15
C LEU A 179 20.90 -4.89 11.51
N ASN A 180 21.70 -5.71 12.21
CA ASN A 180 22.17 -5.36 13.55
C ASN A 180 23.02 -4.09 13.57
N GLU A 181 23.81 -3.84 12.52
CA GLU A 181 24.62 -2.65 12.40
C GLU A 181 23.81 -1.40 12.02
N ASN A 182 22.75 -1.60 11.23
CA ASN A 182 21.91 -0.53 10.67
C ASN A 182 20.63 -0.25 11.48
N THR A 183 20.39 -0.97 12.58
CA THR A 183 19.21 -0.75 13.42
C THR A 183 19.41 0.43 14.38
N PRO A 184 18.57 1.47 14.34
CA PRO A 184 18.63 2.57 15.29
C PRO A 184 18.52 2.11 16.74
N GLY A 185 19.25 2.77 17.66
CA GLY A 185 19.25 2.41 19.09
C GLY A 185 17.86 2.36 19.71
N SER A 186 17.00 3.32 19.38
CA SER A 186 15.61 3.36 19.84
C SER A 186 14.78 2.13 19.40
N LEU A 187 15.04 1.59 18.21
CA LEU A 187 14.38 0.36 17.76
C LEU A 187 14.94 -0.87 18.47
N LYS A 188 16.27 -0.94 18.69
CA LYS A 188 16.89 -2.05 19.44
C LYS A 188 16.31 -2.17 20.85
N GLU A 189 16.10 -1.06 21.53
CA GLU A 189 15.49 -1.05 22.86
C GLU A 189 14.04 -1.56 22.85
N ILE A 190 13.26 -1.19 21.84
CA ILE A 190 11.86 -1.63 21.72
C ILE A 190 11.78 -3.12 21.38
N MET A 191 12.64 -3.61 20.49
CA MET A 191 12.64 -5.03 20.06
C MET A 191 12.97 -6.01 21.18
N THR A 192 13.56 -5.54 22.31
CA THR A 192 13.87 -6.37 23.48
C THR A 192 12.79 -6.33 24.57
N LYS A 193 11.76 -5.48 24.41
CA LYS A 193 10.67 -5.37 25.38
C LYS A 193 9.66 -6.48 25.16
N GLU A 194 9.04 -6.90 26.27
CA GLU A 194 7.89 -7.80 26.22
C GLU A 194 6.69 -7.09 25.58
N GLU A 195 6.01 -7.80 24.70
CA GLU A 195 4.77 -7.29 24.08
C GLU A 195 3.65 -7.28 25.11
N THR A 196 2.94 -6.16 25.20
CA THR A 196 1.80 -5.99 26.07
C THR A 196 0.57 -5.68 25.23
N PHE A 197 -0.43 -6.54 25.28
CA PHE A 197 -1.69 -6.37 24.56
C PHE A 197 -2.86 -7.03 25.30
N SER A 198 -4.07 -6.57 25.01
CA SER A 198 -5.31 -7.19 25.46
C SER A 198 -6.03 -7.85 24.28
N VAL A 199 -6.53 -9.06 24.48
CA VAL A 199 -7.35 -9.76 23.50
C VAL A 199 -8.82 -9.52 23.82
N LEU A 200 -9.57 -9.02 22.84
CA LEU A 200 -11.00 -8.76 22.96
C LEU A 200 -11.76 -9.65 21.97
N GLU A 201 -12.99 -9.97 22.27
CA GLU A 201 -13.90 -10.58 21.32
C GLU A 201 -14.24 -9.60 20.18
N ASN A 202 -14.49 -10.13 19.00
CA ASN A 202 -14.80 -9.31 17.81
C ASN A 202 -16.28 -8.83 17.85
N ASN A 203 -16.61 -8.03 18.85
CA ASN A 203 -17.92 -7.40 18.97
C ASN A 203 -17.78 -6.00 19.59
N PHE A 204 -18.80 -5.15 19.32
CA PHE A 204 -18.79 -3.76 19.76
C PHE A 204 -18.93 -3.60 21.28
N GLU A 205 -19.66 -4.49 21.93
CA GLU A 205 -19.92 -4.41 23.38
C GLU A 205 -18.64 -4.60 24.18
N ASP A 206 -17.85 -5.62 23.87
CA ASP A 206 -16.57 -5.87 24.52
C ASP A 206 -15.56 -4.75 24.31
N LEU A 207 -15.48 -4.23 23.08
CA LEU A 207 -14.65 -3.05 22.81
C LEU A 207 -15.09 -1.83 23.62
N ASN A 208 -16.38 -1.54 23.68
CA ASN A 208 -16.92 -0.40 24.42
C ASN A 208 -16.68 -0.53 25.93
N ASN A 209 -16.86 -1.74 26.47
CA ASN A 209 -16.61 -2.01 27.89
C ASN A 209 -15.11 -1.83 28.23
N TYR A 210 -14.24 -2.37 27.39
CA TYR A 210 -12.79 -2.21 27.57
C TYR A 210 -12.36 -0.73 27.51
N LEU A 211 -12.84 0.03 26.55
CA LEU A 211 -12.53 1.46 26.46
C LEU A 211 -12.99 2.24 27.69
N ASN A 212 -14.17 1.94 28.21
CA ASN A 212 -14.70 2.62 29.40
C ASN A 212 -13.99 2.21 30.69
N SER A 213 -13.50 0.96 30.81
CA SER A 213 -12.86 0.48 32.05
C SER A 213 -11.36 0.79 32.10
N GLU A 214 -10.66 0.65 31.00
CA GLU A 214 -9.19 0.62 30.98
C GLU A 214 -8.54 1.85 30.32
N VAL A 215 -9.30 2.59 29.48
CA VAL A 215 -8.70 3.66 28.69
C VAL A 215 -9.24 5.05 29.09
N LEU A 216 -10.53 5.15 29.45
CA LEU A 216 -11.18 6.43 29.72
C LEU A 216 -11.28 6.76 31.20
N ASN A 217 -10.86 5.86 32.11
CA ASN A 217 -10.68 6.07 33.53
C ASN A 217 -9.20 6.26 33.85
#